data_fcf3e7feb1faa59145d9b794475aae7d
#
_entry.id   fcf3e7feb1faa59145d9b794475aae7d
#
_cell.length_a   1.000
_cell.length_b   1.000
_cell.length_c   1.000
_cell.angle_alpha   90.00
_cell.angle_beta   90.00
_cell.angle_gamma   90.00
#
_symmetry.space_group_name_H-M   'P 1'
#
loop_
_entity.id
_entity.type
_entity.pdbx_description
1 polymer ?
#
loop_
_entity_poly.entity_id
_entity_poly.type
_entity_poly.pdbx_seq_one_letter_code
_entity_poly.pdbx_strand_id
1 'polypeptide(L)'
;MCDFKGFVVPEMVKVRPVVVVARNRRNRQLVTVVPLSTTSPDKLEDHHHELSANPLPGKEALTCWAKCDMIATVALGRLDRYKIGPRQFVTPCLTEADFEAIKKAIVSALGLNL
;
A
#
# COMPACT_ATOMS: atom_id res chain seq x y z
N MET A 1 -7.22 2.93 -3.41
CA MET A 1 -7.11 4.10 -2.50
C MET A 1 -7.69 3.74 -1.15
N CYS A 2 -7.06 4.16 -0.09
CA CYS A 2 -7.54 3.96 1.28
C CYS A 2 -7.64 5.32 1.98
N ASP A 3 -8.77 5.55 2.65
CA ASP A 3 -8.99 6.74 3.48
C ASP A 3 -8.65 6.37 4.93
N PHE A 4 -7.61 7.01 5.46
CA PHE A 4 -7.13 6.81 6.83
C PHE A 4 -7.73 7.79 7.83
N LYS A 5 -8.89 8.38 7.53
CA LYS A 5 -9.59 9.30 8.46
C LYS A 5 -9.77 8.63 9.83
N GLY A 6 -9.38 9.33 10.87
CA GLY A 6 -9.43 8.83 12.24
C GLY A 6 -8.11 8.25 12.74
N PHE A 7 -7.17 7.95 11.85
CA PHE A 7 -5.80 7.64 12.24
C PHE A 7 -5.12 8.93 12.73
N VAL A 8 -4.11 8.80 13.57
CA VAL A 8 -3.40 9.96 14.13
C VAL A 8 -1.91 9.89 13.82
N VAL A 9 -1.29 11.04 13.58
CA VAL A 9 0.15 11.14 13.34
C VAL A 9 0.89 10.53 14.54
N PRO A 10 1.94 9.66 14.36
CA PRO A 10 2.67 9.40 13.11
C PRO A 10 2.08 8.30 12.22
N GLU A 11 0.88 7.81 12.50
CA GLU A 11 0.19 6.90 11.60
C GLU A 11 -0.07 7.57 10.26
N MET A 12 -0.40 6.79 9.24
CA MET A 12 -0.87 7.34 7.97
C MET A 12 -2.22 8.01 8.18
N VAL A 13 -2.36 9.27 7.74
CA VAL A 13 -3.58 10.05 8.01
C VAL A 13 -4.28 10.57 6.74
N LYS A 14 -3.61 10.48 5.58
CA LYS A 14 -4.15 10.97 4.31
C LYS A 14 -4.79 9.84 3.52
N VAL A 15 -5.58 10.19 2.50
CA VAL A 15 -6.01 9.23 1.49
C VAL A 15 -4.79 8.84 0.66
N ARG A 16 -4.50 7.54 0.57
CA ARG A 16 -3.30 7.03 -0.11
C ARG A 16 -3.62 5.80 -0.93
N PRO A 17 -2.92 5.58 -2.05
CA PRO A 17 -2.94 4.28 -2.68
C PRO A 17 -2.35 3.26 -1.74
N VAL A 18 -2.91 2.06 -1.73
CA VAL A 18 -2.44 0.96 -0.89
C VAL A 18 -2.39 -0.33 -1.70
N VAL A 19 -1.54 -1.25 -1.26
CA VAL A 19 -1.53 -2.63 -1.74
C VAL A 19 -2.30 -3.47 -0.72
N VAL A 20 -3.30 -4.21 -1.18
CA VAL A 20 -3.98 -5.19 -0.34
C VAL A 20 -3.11 -6.44 -0.29
N VAL A 21 -2.52 -6.72 0.87
CA VAL A 21 -1.60 -7.85 1.04
C VAL A 21 -2.28 -9.08 1.61
N ALA A 22 -3.39 -8.91 2.31
CA ALA A 22 -4.15 -10.03 2.86
C ALA A 22 -5.61 -9.65 3.11
N ARG A 23 -6.49 -10.63 3.00
CA ARG A 23 -7.89 -10.52 3.43
C ARG A 23 -8.06 -11.33 4.71
N ASN A 24 -8.82 -10.79 5.66
CA ASN A 24 -9.09 -11.50 6.89
C ASN A 24 -10.05 -12.67 6.62
N ARG A 25 -9.66 -13.88 7.00
CA ARG A 25 -10.45 -15.10 6.75
C ARG A 25 -11.70 -15.20 7.64
N ARG A 26 -11.64 -14.59 8.81
CA ARG A 26 -12.76 -14.64 9.79
C ARG A 26 -13.74 -13.51 9.59
N ASN A 27 -13.23 -12.33 9.21
CA ASN A 27 -14.06 -11.14 9.03
C ASN A 27 -13.77 -10.53 7.67
N ARG A 28 -14.67 -10.73 6.71
CA ARG A 28 -14.53 -10.25 5.34
C ARG A 28 -14.59 -8.72 5.21
N GLN A 29 -14.96 -8.03 6.29
CA GLN A 29 -14.97 -6.57 6.33
C GLN A 29 -13.60 -5.98 6.68
N LEU A 30 -12.59 -6.82 6.93
CA LEU A 30 -11.23 -6.39 7.25
C LEU A 30 -10.25 -6.83 6.17
N VAL A 31 -9.32 -5.93 5.86
CA VAL A 31 -8.21 -6.19 4.93
C VAL A 31 -6.93 -5.62 5.53
N THR A 32 -5.80 -6.23 5.18
CA THR A 32 -4.48 -5.73 5.57
C THR A 32 -3.84 -5.05 4.37
N VAL A 33 -3.36 -3.83 4.56
CA VAL A 33 -2.86 -2.98 3.49
C VAL A 33 -1.49 -2.41 3.81
N VAL A 34 -0.72 -2.12 2.76
CA VAL A 34 0.56 -1.40 2.83
C VAL A 34 0.41 -0.11 2.04
N PRO A 35 0.63 1.05 2.66
CA PRO A 35 0.54 2.33 1.94
C PRO A 35 1.66 2.49 0.91
N LEU A 36 1.33 3.16 -0.19
CA LEU A 36 2.27 3.57 -1.22
C LEU A 36 2.52 5.07 -1.13
N SER A 37 3.75 5.48 -1.44
CA SER A 37 4.15 6.89 -1.41
C SER A 37 5.10 7.19 -2.56
N THR A 38 5.02 8.42 -3.10
CA THR A 38 6.00 8.92 -4.07
C THR A 38 7.19 9.59 -3.39
N THR A 39 7.17 9.71 -2.07
CA THR A 39 8.26 10.28 -1.29
C THR A 39 9.28 9.21 -0.95
N SER A 40 10.53 9.40 -1.42
CA SER A 40 11.63 8.51 -1.09
C SER A 40 11.92 8.56 0.41
N PRO A 41 12.29 7.41 1.04
CA PRO A 41 12.72 7.43 2.44
C PRO A 41 14.05 8.20 2.58
N ASP A 42 14.25 8.87 3.71
CA ASP A 42 15.49 9.58 4.00
C ASP A 42 16.66 8.60 4.10
N LYS A 43 16.41 7.42 4.68
CA LYS A 43 17.38 6.33 4.76
C LYS A 43 16.70 5.05 4.27
N LEU A 44 17.31 4.39 3.29
CA LEU A 44 16.81 3.13 2.76
C LEU A 44 17.01 2.01 3.78
N GLU A 45 15.92 1.34 4.13
CA GLU A 45 15.88 0.18 5.02
C GLU A 45 15.29 -1.03 4.29
N ASP A 46 15.44 -2.23 4.87
CA ASP A 46 14.93 -3.47 4.26
C ASP A 46 13.40 -3.51 4.13
N HIS A 47 12.68 -2.71 4.92
CA HIS A 47 11.22 -2.60 4.84
C HIS A 47 10.73 -1.61 3.79
N HIS A 48 11.64 -0.95 3.09
CA HIS A 48 11.29 -0.08 1.97
C HIS A 48 11.44 -0.87 0.67
N HIS A 49 10.42 -0.83 -0.18
CA HIS A 49 10.48 -1.42 -1.50
C HIS A 49 10.06 -0.39 -2.55
N GLU A 50 10.98 -0.08 -3.46
CA GLU A 50 10.67 0.71 -4.64
C GLU A 50 10.00 -0.19 -5.67
N LEU A 51 8.78 0.16 -6.09
CA LEU A 51 8.08 -0.60 -7.11
C LEU A 51 8.79 -0.48 -8.45
N SER A 52 8.73 -1.54 -9.27
CA SER A 52 9.32 -1.54 -10.61
C SER A 52 8.71 -0.47 -11.51
N ALA A 53 7.44 -0.12 -11.28
CA ALA A 53 6.75 0.99 -11.93
C ALA A 53 5.60 1.45 -11.04
N ASN A 54 5.25 2.75 -11.13
CA ASN A 54 4.07 3.25 -10.44
C ASN A 54 2.82 2.66 -11.12
N PRO A 55 1.97 1.90 -10.39
CA PRO A 55 0.83 1.23 -10.99
C PRO A 55 -0.34 2.15 -11.33
N LEU A 56 -0.30 3.41 -10.88
CA LEU A 56 -1.41 4.33 -11.08
C LEU A 56 -1.37 4.94 -12.49
N PRO A 57 -2.48 4.84 -13.26
CA PRO A 57 -2.57 5.47 -14.58
C PRO A 57 -2.28 6.97 -14.52
N GLY A 58 -1.45 7.44 -15.44
CA GLY A 58 -1.04 8.84 -15.52
C GLY A 58 0.11 9.22 -14.60
N LYS A 59 0.59 8.30 -13.76
CA LYS A 59 1.67 8.54 -12.79
C LYS A 59 2.87 7.61 -12.99
N GLU A 60 2.96 6.98 -14.14
CA GLU A 60 3.99 5.97 -14.42
C GLU A 60 5.41 6.51 -14.30
N ALA A 61 5.60 7.82 -14.53
CA ALA A 61 6.92 8.46 -14.43
C ALA A 61 7.35 8.75 -12.99
N LEU A 62 6.44 8.63 -12.02
CA LEU A 62 6.75 8.90 -10.62
C LEU A 62 7.25 7.65 -9.93
N THR A 63 8.35 7.77 -9.19
CA THR A 63 8.83 6.70 -8.32
C THR A 63 7.80 6.41 -7.24
N CYS A 64 7.59 5.13 -6.93
CA CYS A 64 6.60 4.71 -5.97
C CYS A 64 7.24 3.74 -4.97
N TRP A 65 7.03 4.01 -3.68
CA TRP A 65 7.59 3.24 -2.57
C TRP A 65 6.49 2.56 -1.77
N ALA A 66 6.68 1.29 -1.46
CA ALA A 66 5.82 0.59 -0.50
C ALA A 66 6.36 0.82 0.91
N LYS A 67 5.54 1.38 1.78
CA LYS A 67 5.90 1.68 3.18
C LYS A 67 5.48 0.50 4.06
N CYS A 68 6.25 -0.58 4.02
CA CYS A 68 5.88 -1.85 4.65
C CYS A 68 5.87 -1.78 6.18
N ASP A 69 6.60 -0.84 6.78
CA ASP A 69 6.57 -0.57 8.22
C ASP A 69 5.26 0.08 8.68
N MET A 70 4.47 0.60 7.74
CA MET A 70 3.17 1.20 8.01
C MET A 70 2.00 0.28 7.65
N ILE A 71 2.26 -1.03 7.60
CA ILE A 71 1.22 -2.03 7.37
C ILE A 71 0.10 -1.88 8.41
N ALA A 72 -1.14 -1.98 7.97
CA ALA A 72 -2.30 -1.80 8.83
C ALA A 72 -3.47 -2.68 8.40
N THR A 73 -4.26 -3.15 9.36
CA THR A 73 -5.54 -3.80 9.09
C THR A 73 -6.64 -2.75 9.22
N VAL A 74 -7.43 -2.61 8.17
CA VAL A 74 -8.46 -1.58 8.07
C VAL A 74 -9.79 -2.17 7.63
N ALA A 75 -10.89 -1.45 7.90
CA ALA A 75 -12.20 -1.82 7.40
C ALA A 75 -12.23 -1.71 5.87
N LEU A 76 -12.85 -2.69 5.21
CA LEU A 76 -12.98 -2.71 3.76
C LEU A 76 -13.63 -1.43 3.21
N GLY A 77 -14.56 -0.85 3.96
CA GLY A 77 -15.23 0.40 3.58
C GLY A 77 -14.31 1.62 3.45
N ARG A 78 -13.07 1.53 3.93
CA ARG A 78 -12.06 2.60 3.73
C ARG A 78 -11.43 2.57 2.34
N LEU A 79 -11.64 1.50 1.57
CA LEU A 79 -11.03 1.31 0.26
C LEU A 79 -11.98 1.76 -0.84
N ASP A 80 -11.40 2.35 -1.88
CA ASP A 80 -12.11 2.67 -3.12
C ASP A 80 -11.17 2.44 -4.30
N ARG A 81 -11.76 2.31 -5.49
CA ARG A 81 -11.01 2.17 -6.74
C ARG A 81 -10.34 3.50 -7.08
N TYR A 82 -9.31 3.44 -7.91
CA TYR A 82 -8.63 4.63 -8.39
C TYR A 82 -9.47 5.32 -9.48
N LYS A 83 -9.75 6.60 -9.29
CA LYS A 83 -10.56 7.40 -10.23
C LYS A 83 -9.66 7.99 -11.31
N ILE A 84 -9.96 7.70 -12.58
CA ILE A 84 -9.22 8.20 -13.74
C ILE A 84 -9.99 9.26 -14.53
N GLY A 85 -11.24 9.51 -14.19
CA GLY A 85 -12.09 10.50 -14.85
C GLY A 85 -13.48 10.49 -14.24
N PRO A 86 -14.41 11.37 -14.70
CA PRO A 86 -15.75 11.40 -14.18
C PRO A 86 -16.42 10.02 -14.33
N ARG A 87 -16.85 9.42 -13.22
CA ARG A 87 -17.49 8.09 -13.18
C ARG A 87 -16.64 6.96 -13.79
N GLN A 88 -15.32 7.18 -13.89
CA GLN A 88 -14.40 6.19 -14.44
C GLN A 88 -13.41 5.74 -13.37
N PHE A 89 -13.42 4.45 -13.04
CA PHE A 89 -12.61 3.87 -11.99
C PHE A 89 -11.87 2.65 -12.50
N VAL A 90 -10.67 2.44 -11.98
CA VAL A 90 -9.87 1.24 -12.27
C VAL A 90 -9.29 0.69 -10.98
N THR A 91 -8.95 -0.60 -11.02
CA THR A 91 -8.22 -1.27 -9.95
C THR A 91 -6.87 -1.70 -10.51
N PRO A 92 -5.83 -0.85 -10.41
CA PRO A 92 -4.50 -1.21 -10.89
C PRO A 92 -3.96 -2.41 -10.12
N CYS A 93 -3.11 -3.20 -10.78
CA CYS A 93 -2.47 -4.37 -10.17
C CYS A 93 -0.96 -4.22 -10.19
N LEU A 94 -0.29 -4.76 -9.16
CA LEU A 94 1.15 -4.89 -9.12
C LEU A 94 1.62 -6.08 -9.95
N THR A 95 2.90 -6.07 -10.33
CA THR A 95 3.55 -7.27 -10.84
C THR A 95 3.69 -8.29 -9.70
N GLU A 96 3.76 -9.56 -10.06
CA GLU A 96 4.00 -10.62 -9.08
C GLU A 96 5.33 -10.44 -8.36
N ALA A 97 6.37 -10.00 -9.08
CA ALA A 97 7.69 -9.74 -8.49
C ALA A 97 7.64 -8.64 -7.43
N ASP A 98 6.93 -7.54 -7.68
CA ASP A 98 6.76 -6.47 -6.69
C ASP A 98 5.99 -6.98 -5.48
N PHE A 99 4.94 -7.76 -5.69
CA PHE A 99 4.14 -8.30 -4.59
C PHE A 99 4.97 -9.23 -3.69
N GLU A 100 5.79 -10.10 -4.28
CA GLU A 100 6.69 -10.96 -3.52
C GLU A 100 7.73 -10.16 -2.74
N ALA A 101 8.29 -9.11 -3.34
CA ALA A 101 9.24 -8.22 -2.67
C ALA A 101 8.60 -7.50 -1.49
N ILE A 102 7.33 -7.06 -1.64
CA ILE A 102 6.58 -6.43 -0.56
C ILE A 102 6.38 -7.40 0.60
N LYS A 103 6.04 -8.65 0.33
CA LYS A 103 5.90 -9.67 1.39
C LYS A 103 7.20 -9.86 2.18
N LYS A 104 8.34 -9.91 1.50
CA LYS A 104 9.65 -9.99 2.16
C LYS A 104 9.94 -8.74 3.00
N ALA A 105 9.64 -7.58 2.49
CA ALA A 105 9.82 -6.31 3.19
C ALA A 105 8.94 -6.23 4.45
N ILE A 106 7.74 -6.78 4.41
CA ILE A 106 6.85 -6.88 5.58
C ILE A 106 7.48 -7.76 6.66
N VAL A 107 8.02 -8.90 6.29
CA VAL A 107 8.72 -9.80 7.23
C VAL A 107 9.85 -9.05 7.91
N SER A 108 10.65 -8.29 7.15
CA SER A 108 11.72 -7.46 7.70
C SER A 108 11.18 -6.36 8.62
N ALA A 109 10.11 -5.67 8.20
CA ALA A 109 9.52 -4.57 8.97
C ALA A 109 9.01 -5.03 10.33
N LEU A 110 8.45 -6.24 10.40
CA LEU A 110 7.89 -6.81 11.63
C LEU A 110 8.93 -7.57 12.46
N GLY A 111 10.17 -7.69 11.97
CA GLY A 111 11.22 -8.40 12.67
C GLY A 111 10.97 -9.90 12.78
N LEU A 112 10.26 -10.48 11.82
CA LEU A 112 9.96 -11.91 11.84
C LEU A 112 11.12 -12.72 11.27
N ASN A 113 11.50 -13.78 12.00
CA ASN A 113 12.53 -14.73 11.56
C ASN A 113 11.84 -15.96 10.97
N LEU A 114 11.60 -15.92 9.67
CA LEU A 114 10.99 -17.03 8.95
C LEU A 114 12.01 -17.81 8.14
#